data_f5e7303eba2a856134a5185596403e38
#
_entry.id   f5e7303eba2a856134a5185596403e38
#
_cell.length_a   1.000
_cell.length_b   1.000
_cell.length_c   1.000
_cell.angle_alpha   90.00
_cell.angle_beta   90.00
_cell.angle_gamma   90.00
#
_symmetry.space_group_name_H-M   'P 1'
#
loop_
_entity.id
_entity.type
_entity.pdbx_description
1 polymer ?
#
loop_
_entity_poly.entity_id
_entity_poly.type
_entity_poly.pdbx_seq_one_letter_code
_entity_poly.pdbx_strand_id
1 'polypeptide(L)'
;IGNMLQPLYLGIPCILMSPEAFLQKPFRWLQAISRYKATTSGGPNFAYDLCVNKITDEQRASLDLSSWQVAFNGAEPVRADTMERFTAAFADCGFRREAFYPCYGMAETTLIVSGGGVSAQPILQNLQKQALEQNRVVSALRQKDDSQTLVGSGQCLPELEIVIANPQTMEPCQPNEVGEIWVSGPSVAQGYWNRQEQTEQTFRAQLRNTKAGRFLRTGDLGF
;
A
#
# COMPACT_ATOMS: atom_id res chain seq x y z
N ILE A 1 -11.67 -2.41 -9.26
CA ILE A 1 -11.33 -1.22 -10.07
C ILE A 1 -9.94 -1.43 -10.70
N GLY A 2 -8.85 -1.40 -9.94
CA GLY A 2 -7.50 -1.40 -10.49
C GLY A 2 -7.14 -2.59 -11.38
N ASN A 3 -7.57 -3.79 -11.03
CA ASN A 3 -7.22 -5.01 -11.76
C ASN A 3 -8.13 -5.35 -12.95
N MET A 4 -9.22 -4.62 -13.14
CA MET A 4 -10.16 -4.87 -14.25
C MET A 4 -10.40 -3.63 -15.10
N LEU A 5 -10.81 -2.52 -14.47
CA LEU A 5 -11.15 -1.31 -15.21
C LEU A 5 -9.93 -0.63 -15.81
N GLN A 6 -8.80 -0.62 -15.12
CA GLN A 6 -7.58 -0.02 -15.64
C GLN A 6 -7.01 -0.76 -16.85
N PRO A 7 -6.84 -2.10 -16.84
CA PRO A 7 -6.46 -2.83 -18.04
C PRO A 7 -7.44 -2.62 -19.20
N LEU A 8 -8.72 -2.60 -18.92
CA LEU A 8 -9.75 -2.33 -19.93
C LEU A 8 -9.60 -0.93 -20.53
N TYR A 9 -9.38 0.09 -19.69
CA TYR A 9 -9.16 1.47 -20.14
C TYR A 9 -7.90 1.61 -20.99
N LEU A 10 -6.83 0.88 -20.63
CA LEU A 10 -5.57 0.90 -21.35
C LEU A 10 -5.55 -0.02 -22.59
N GLY A 11 -6.56 -0.86 -22.79
CA GLY A 11 -6.59 -1.83 -23.88
C GLY A 11 -5.54 -2.94 -23.76
N ILE A 12 -5.13 -3.30 -22.53
CA ILE A 12 -4.12 -4.34 -22.27
C ILE A 12 -4.75 -5.62 -21.70
N PRO A 13 -4.12 -6.79 -21.88
CA PRO A 13 -4.61 -8.05 -21.34
C PRO A 13 -4.76 -8.02 -19.83
N CYS A 14 -5.84 -8.62 -19.32
CA CYS A 14 -6.09 -8.83 -17.90
C CYS A 14 -6.32 -10.33 -17.66
N ILE A 15 -5.48 -10.92 -16.81
CA ILE A 15 -5.57 -12.34 -16.45
C ILE A 15 -6.18 -12.44 -15.04
N LEU A 16 -7.35 -13.00 -14.94
CA LEU A 16 -8.08 -13.14 -13.68
C LEU A 16 -7.95 -14.54 -13.11
N MET A 17 -7.92 -14.63 -11.81
CA MET A 17 -7.92 -15.88 -11.03
C MET A 17 -8.94 -15.74 -9.90
N SER A 18 -9.67 -16.82 -9.57
CA SER A 18 -10.54 -16.79 -8.41
C SER A 18 -9.71 -16.83 -7.11
N PRO A 19 -10.17 -16.16 -6.05
CA PRO A 19 -9.51 -16.21 -4.74
C PRO A 19 -9.33 -17.65 -4.23
N GLU A 20 -10.32 -18.51 -4.43
CA GLU A 20 -10.27 -19.92 -4.01
C GLU A 20 -9.16 -20.68 -4.74
N ALA A 21 -8.97 -20.43 -6.04
CA ALA A 21 -7.91 -21.08 -6.81
C ALA A 21 -6.52 -20.71 -6.28
N PHE A 22 -6.34 -19.43 -5.86
CA PHE A 22 -5.12 -18.97 -5.20
C PHE A 22 -4.94 -19.62 -3.83
N LEU A 23 -5.94 -19.57 -2.96
CA LEU A 23 -5.86 -20.09 -1.59
C LEU A 23 -5.57 -21.60 -1.57
N GLN A 24 -6.17 -22.36 -2.49
CA GLN A 24 -5.91 -23.80 -2.62
C GLN A 24 -4.48 -24.10 -3.08
N LYS A 25 -3.95 -23.30 -4.02
CA LYS A 25 -2.61 -23.53 -4.59
C LYS A 25 -1.97 -22.20 -4.99
N PRO A 26 -1.27 -21.52 -4.08
CA PRO A 26 -0.66 -20.19 -4.33
C PRO A 26 0.30 -20.18 -5.52
N PHE A 27 0.94 -21.30 -5.81
CA PHE A 27 1.80 -21.48 -6.98
C PHE A 27 1.12 -21.03 -8.29
N ARG A 28 -0.20 -21.21 -8.42
CA ARG A 28 -0.95 -20.80 -9.62
C ARG A 28 -0.81 -19.31 -9.93
N TRP A 29 -0.70 -18.47 -8.90
CA TRP A 29 -0.50 -17.03 -9.09
C TRP A 29 0.85 -16.73 -9.73
N LEU A 30 1.94 -17.23 -9.14
CA LEU A 30 3.29 -17.00 -9.68
C LEU A 30 3.49 -17.71 -11.03
N GLN A 31 2.87 -18.87 -11.21
CA GLN A 31 2.86 -19.58 -12.49
C GLN A 31 2.14 -18.77 -13.59
N ALA A 32 1.05 -18.07 -13.26
CA ALA A 32 0.36 -17.19 -14.20
C ALA A 32 1.24 -15.99 -14.57
N ILE A 33 1.90 -15.34 -13.59
CA ILE A 33 2.85 -14.25 -13.85
C ILE A 33 3.97 -14.73 -14.79
N SER A 34 4.57 -15.87 -14.50
CA SER A 34 5.63 -16.48 -15.31
C SER A 34 5.17 -16.79 -16.73
N ARG A 35 4.00 -17.45 -16.85
CA ARG A 35 3.43 -17.90 -18.14
C ARG A 35 3.04 -16.74 -19.06
N TYR A 36 2.36 -15.75 -18.51
CA TYR A 36 1.82 -14.63 -19.29
C TYR A 36 2.77 -13.43 -19.33
N LYS A 37 3.95 -13.55 -18.71
CA LYS A 37 4.92 -12.45 -18.58
C LYS A 37 4.26 -11.18 -18.04
N ALA A 38 3.42 -11.35 -17.02
CA ALA A 38 2.71 -10.24 -16.42
C ALA A 38 3.70 -9.24 -15.80
N THR A 39 3.48 -7.97 -16.07
CA THR A 39 4.31 -6.87 -15.56
C THR A 39 3.78 -6.30 -14.26
N THR A 40 2.48 -6.42 -14.04
CA THR A 40 1.79 -5.85 -12.87
C THR A 40 0.88 -6.89 -12.24
N SER A 41 1.08 -7.13 -10.96
CA SER A 41 0.22 -7.97 -10.12
C SER A 41 0.50 -7.65 -8.66
N GLY A 42 -0.31 -8.14 -7.73
CA GLY A 42 -0.02 -7.95 -6.31
C GLY A 42 -1.16 -8.36 -5.40
N GLY A 43 -0.97 -8.12 -4.12
CA GLY A 43 -1.94 -8.43 -3.07
C GLY A 43 -1.43 -7.99 -1.70
N PRO A 44 -2.18 -8.24 -0.63
CA PRO A 44 -1.74 -7.94 0.73
C PRO A 44 -0.62 -8.89 1.19
N ASN A 45 -0.01 -8.59 2.34
CA ASN A 45 1.15 -9.36 2.87
C ASN A 45 0.88 -10.87 2.89
N PHE A 46 -0.33 -11.28 3.33
CA PHE A 46 -0.63 -12.70 3.46
C PHE A 46 -0.47 -13.48 2.13
N ALA A 47 -0.70 -12.84 0.99
CA ALA A 47 -0.58 -13.49 -0.31
C ALA A 47 0.89 -13.83 -0.63
N TYR A 48 1.78 -12.90 -0.34
CA TYR A 48 3.23 -13.11 -0.47
C TYR A 48 3.73 -14.17 0.52
N ASP A 49 3.32 -14.06 1.79
CA ASP A 49 3.67 -15.02 2.84
C ASP A 49 3.18 -16.44 2.50
N LEU A 50 1.98 -16.56 1.95
CA LEU A 50 1.42 -17.85 1.55
C LEU A 50 2.25 -18.48 0.42
N CYS A 51 2.74 -17.71 -0.53
CA CYS A 51 3.64 -18.18 -1.59
C CYS A 51 4.97 -18.66 -0.99
N VAL A 52 5.59 -17.90 -0.09
CA VAL A 52 6.84 -18.30 0.57
C VAL A 52 6.68 -19.63 1.30
N ASN A 53 5.57 -19.80 2.01
CA ASN A 53 5.34 -20.96 2.89
C ASN A 53 4.86 -22.22 2.17
N LYS A 54 4.23 -22.11 0.99
CA LYS A 54 3.55 -23.23 0.32
C LYS A 54 4.20 -23.69 -0.98
N ILE A 55 5.02 -22.87 -1.61
CA ILE A 55 5.65 -23.18 -2.91
C ILE A 55 6.96 -23.93 -2.64
N THR A 56 7.07 -25.14 -3.21
CA THR A 56 8.26 -25.99 -3.06
C THR A 56 9.41 -25.50 -3.93
N ASP A 57 10.63 -25.94 -3.65
CA ASP A 57 11.80 -25.56 -4.43
C ASP A 57 11.72 -26.05 -5.89
N GLU A 58 11.15 -27.25 -6.14
CA GLU A 58 10.90 -27.74 -7.50
C GLU A 58 9.93 -26.84 -8.27
N GLN A 59 8.90 -26.32 -7.57
CA GLN A 59 7.96 -25.39 -8.17
C GLN A 59 8.64 -24.05 -8.46
N ARG A 60 9.47 -23.53 -7.53
CA ARG A 60 10.25 -22.30 -7.74
C ARG A 60 11.16 -22.41 -8.96
N ALA A 61 11.87 -23.53 -9.10
CA ALA A 61 12.77 -23.76 -10.22
C ALA A 61 12.08 -23.69 -11.60
N SER A 62 10.75 -23.81 -11.66
CA SER A 62 9.97 -23.72 -12.89
C SER A 62 9.46 -22.31 -13.20
N LEU A 63 9.72 -21.31 -12.34
CA LEU A 63 9.20 -19.96 -12.47
C LEU A 63 10.21 -19.00 -13.12
N ASP A 64 9.71 -18.05 -13.89
CA ASP A 64 10.43 -16.87 -14.32
C ASP A 64 9.60 -15.63 -14.03
N LEU A 65 10.01 -14.90 -12.98
CA LEU A 65 9.33 -13.70 -12.49
C LEU A 65 10.03 -12.40 -12.95
N SER A 66 10.98 -12.48 -13.88
CA SER A 66 11.76 -11.34 -14.35
C SER A 66 10.93 -10.24 -15.01
N SER A 67 9.77 -10.60 -15.58
CA SER A 67 8.81 -9.66 -16.16
C SER A 67 8.05 -8.82 -15.13
N TRP A 68 7.97 -9.25 -13.87
CA TRP A 68 7.17 -8.59 -12.85
C TRP A 68 7.82 -7.30 -12.37
N GLN A 69 7.29 -6.17 -12.82
CA GLN A 69 7.83 -4.82 -12.56
C GLN A 69 7.10 -4.11 -11.41
N VAL A 70 5.80 -4.37 -11.25
CA VAL A 70 4.98 -3.76 -10.20
C VAL A 70 4.28 -4.85 -9.39
N ALA A 71 4.85 -5.18 -8.24
CA ALA A 71 4.33 -6.07 -7.23
C ALA A 71 3.65 -5.23 -6.14
N PHE A 72 2.41 -4.75 -6.40
CA PHE A 72 1.74 -3.91 -5.43
C PHE A 72 1.43 -4.66 -4.14
N ASN A 73 1.66 -3.98 -3.00
CA ASN A 73 1.35 -4.48 -1.66
C ASN A 73 0.63 -3.38 -0.88
N GLY A 74 -0.58 -3.67 -0.41
CA GLY A 74 -1.44 -2.71 0.27
C GLY A 74 -2.67 -3.37 0.88
N ALA A 75 -3.71 -2.58 1.15
CA ALA A 75 -4.93 -2.94 1.85
C ALA A 75 -4.74 -3.30 3.34
N GLU A 76 -3.53 -3.30 3.83
CA GLU A 76 -3.11 -3.44 5.23
C GLU A 76 -1.71 -2.82 5.39
N PRO A 77 -1.23 -2.52 6.60
CA PRO A 77 0.14 -2.05 6.79
C PRO A 77 1.16 -3.02 6.19
N VAL A 78 1.96 -2.51 5.25
CA VAL A 78 2.96 -3.33 4.55
C VAL A 78 4.08 -3.72 5.50
N ARG A 79 4.48 -5.00 5.48
CA ARG A 79 5.49 -5.55 6.38
C ARG A 79 6.83 -5.74 5.67
N ALA A 80 7.87 -5.15 6.22
CA ALA A 80 9.24 -5.29 5.71
C ALA A 80 9.69 -6.76 5.68
N ASP A 81 9.40 -7.53 6.74
CA ASP A 81 9.73 -8.96 6.84
C ASP A 81 9.10 -9.80 5.71
N THR A 82 7.83 -9.53 5.39
CA THR A 82 7.16 -10.21 4.25
C THR A 82 7.88 -9.92 2.94
N MET A 83 8.26 -8.66 2.70
CA MET A 83 8.96 -8.27 1.48
C MET A 83 10.35 -8.92 1.41
N GLU A 84 11.09 -8.94 2.50
CA GLU A 84 12.43 -9.54 2.57
C GLU A 84 12.38 -11.04 2.34
N ARG A 85 11.48 -11.77 3.02
CA ARG A 85 11.31 -13.21 2.86
C ARG A 85 10.87 -13.60 1.45
N PHE A 86 9.94 -12.84 0.87
CA PHE A 86 9.49 -13.09 -0.50
C PHE A 86 10.62 -12.83 -1.51
N THR A 87 11.34 -11.73 -1.37
CA THR A 87 12.50 -11.43 -2.22
C THR A 87 13.54 -12.53 -2.16
N ALA A 88 13.93 -12.95 -0.95
CA ALA A 88 14.92 -14.02 -0.77
C ALA A 88 14.45 -15.34 -1.38
N ALA A 89 13.16 -15.70 -1.21
CA ALA A 89 12.63 -16.97 -1.70
C ALA A 89 12.51 -17.04 -3.23
N PHE A 90 12.38 -15.91 -3.92
CA PHE A 90 12.12 -15.87 -5.37
C PHE A 90 13.17 -15.08 -6.17
N ALA A 91 14.32 -14.72 -5.56
CA ALA A 91 15.43 -14.05 -6.24
C ALA A 91 15.95 -14.88 -7.43
N ASP A 92 16.16 -16.17 -7.24
CA ASP A 92 16.62 -17.09 -8.28
C ASP A 92 15.59 -17.30 -9.41
N CYS A 93 14.32 -16.96 -9.13
CA CYS A 93 13.27 -16.93 -10.15
C CYS A 93 13.22 -15.60 -10.93
N GLY A 94 14.16 -14.68 -10.70
CA GLY A 94 14.22 -13.37 -11.34
C GLY A 94 13.34 -12.30 -10.69
N PHE A 95 12.74 -12.54 -9.50
CA PHE A 95 12.03 -11.50 -8.77
C PHE A 95 13.01 -10.47 -8.18
N ARG A 96 12.72 -9.20 -8.39
CA ARG A 96 13.56 -8.09 -7.92
C ARG A 96 12.86 -7.35 -6.79
N ARG A 97 13.60 -6.97 -5.75
CA ARG A 97 13.08 -6.23 -4.61
C ARG A 97 12.45 -4.89 -5.02
N GLU A 98 13.01 -4.25 -6.03
CA GLU A 98 12.52 -2.99 -6.61
C GLU A 98 11.18 -3.13 -7.32
N ALA A 99 10.71 -4.36 -7.58
CA ALA A 99 9.37 -4.60 -8.09
C ALA A 99 8.29 -4.36 -7.04
N PHE A 100 8.61 -4.46 -5.74
CA PHE A 100 7.64 -4.13 -4.71
C PHE A 100 7.16 -2.69 -4.79
N TYR A 101 5.86 -2.54 -4.78
CA TYR A 101 5.15 -1.27 -4.88
C TYR A 101 4.20 -1.12 -3.68
N PRO A 102 4.73 -0.73 -2.49
CA PRO A 102 3.88 -0.42 -1.36
C PRO A 102 2.93 0.72 -1.72
N CYS A 103 1.65 0.55 -1.39
CA CYS A 103 0.63 1.54 -1.72
C CYS A 103 -0.41 1.65 -0.61
N TYR A 104 -1.03 2.83 -0.53
CA TYR A 104 -2.12 3.13 0.37
C TYR A 104 -3.33 3.63 -0.42
N GLY A 105 -4.50 3.29 0.05
CA GLY A 105 -5.77 3.72 -0.51
C GLY A 105 -6.96 3.09 0.16
N MET A 106 -8.14 3.57 -0.21
CA MET A 106 -9.41 3.15 0.37
C MET A 106 -10.55 3.36 -0.64
N ALA A 107 -11.69 2.76 -0.39
CA ALA A 107 -12.85 2.86 -1.28
C ALA A 107 -13.33 4.31 -1.44
N GLU A 108 -13.26 5.11 -0.38
CA GLU A 108 -13.67 6.51 -0.33
C GLU A 108 -12.85 7.42 -1.25
N THR A 109 -11.66 6.99 -1.66
CA THR A 109 -10.79 7.69 -2.62
C THR A 109 -10.79 7.03 -3.99
N THR A 110 -11.82 6.30 -4.32
CA THR A 110 -11.95 5.41 -5.48
C THR A 110 -11.09 4.17 -5.34
N LEU A 111 -9.77 4.28 -5.10
CA LEU A 111 -8.88 3.16 -4.78
C LEU A 111 -7.56 3.64 -4.16
N ILE A 112 -6.66 4.18 -4.96
CA ILE A 112 -5.27 4.47 -4.58
C ILE A 112 -5.09 5.95 -4.24
N VAL A 113 -4.42 6.23 -3.14
CA VAL A 113 -4.05 7.57 -2.66
C VAL A 113 -2.56 7.83 -2.85
N SER A 114 -1.74 6.87 -2.45
CA SER A 114 -0.29 6.96 -2.61
C SER A 114 0.32 5.64 -3.05
N GLY A 115 1.48 5.71 -3.66
CA GLY A 115 2.22 4.54 -4.12
C GLY A 115 3.69 4.82 -4.36
N GLY A 116 4.46 3.76 -4.48
CA GLY A 116 5.89 3.81 -4.81
C GLY A 116 6.15 4.29 -6.24
N GLY A 117 7.41 4.51 -6.56
CA GLY A 117 7.85 4.65 -7.95
C GLY A 117 8.08 3.29 -8.59
N VAL A 118 7.76 3.16 -9.87
CA VAL A 118 8.12 1.95 -10.62
C VAL A 118 9.64 1.77 -10.61
N SER A 119 10.10 0.59 -10.21
CA SER A 119 11.54 0.28 -10.06
C SER A 119 12.27 1.10 -8.98
N ALA A 120 11.56 1.80 -8.11
CA ALA A 120 12.15 2.46 -6.96
C ALA A 120 12.15 1.51 -5.75
N GLN A 121 13.21 1.56 -4.95
CA GLN A 121 13.24 0.75 -3.73
C GLN A 121 12.21 1.25 -2.72
N PRO A 122 11.45 0.35 -2.08
CA PRO A 122 10.59 0.71 -0.96
C PRO A 122 11.37 1.38 0.17
N ILE A 123 10.80 2.46 0.69
CA ILE A 123 11.40 3.19 1.82
C ILE A 123 11.09 2.45 3.11
N LEU A 124 12.12 2.17 3.90
CA LEU A 124 11.99 1.56 5.23
C LEU A 124 12.51 2.53 6.27
N GLN A 125 11.75 2.71 7.35
CA GLN A 125 12.17 3.50 8.50
C GLN A 125 12.11 2.67 9.77
N ASN A 126 13.24 2.64 10.51
CA ASN A 126 13.29 2.02 11.81
C ASN A 126 13.04 3.07 12.90
N LEU A 127 11.95 2.93 13.65
CA LEU A 127 11.43 3.93 14.55
C LEU A 127 11.32 3.39 15.98
N GLN A 128 11.43 4.27 16.97
CA GLN A 128 11.23 3.96 18.38
C GLN A 128 9.75 3.75 18.67
N LYS A 129 9.36 2.58 19.18
CA LYS A 129 7.97 2.23 19.51
C LYS A 129 7.37 3.19 20.53
N GLN A 130 8.11 3.46 21.61
CA GLN A 130 7.64 4.36 22.66
C GLN A 130 7.38 5.78 22.17
N ALA A 131 8.17 6.27 21.21
CA ALA A 131 7.93 7.58 20.60
C ALA A 131 6.65 7.57 19.74
N LEU A 132 6.43 6.51 18.95
CA LEU A 132 5.20 6.36 18.14
C LEU A 132 3.95 6.31 19.02
N GLU A 133 3.97 5.62 20.16
CA GLU A 133 2.88 5.59 21.14
C GLU A 133 2.55 6.99 21.71
N GLN A 134 3.52 7.91 21.66
CA GLN A 134 3.37 9.31 22.04
C GLN A 134 3.13 10.24 20.84
N ASN A 135 2.71 9.70 19.71
CA ASN A 135 2.50 10.41 18.45
C ASN A 135 3.73 11.17 17.93
N ARG A 136 4.93 10.68 18.20
CA ARG A 136 6.20 11.27 17.75
C ARG A 136 6.99 10.30 16.88
N VAL A 137 7.57 10.80 15.81
CA VAL A 137 8.41 10.03 14.89
C VAL A 137 9.87 10.25 15.26
N VAL A 138 10.49 9.25 15.85
CA VAL A 138 11.90 9.28 16.25
C VAL A 138 12.63 8.07 15.68
N SER A 139 13.65 8.32 14.87
CA SER A 139 14.47 7.24 14.30
C SER A 139 15.18 6.44 15.39
N ALA A 140 15.19 5.12 15.24
CA ALA A 140 15.98 4.22 16.06
C ALA A 140 17.33 3.98 15.38
N LEU A 141 18.44 4.26 16.08
CA LEU A 141 19.81 4.13 15.57
C LEU A 141 20.23 2.67 15.31
N ARG A 142 19.56 1.72 15.94
CA ARG A 142 19.77 0.28 15.77
C ARG A 142 18.43 -0.44 15.91
N GLN A 143 18.30 -1.58 15.24
CA GLN A 143 17.19 -2.50 15.47
C GLN A 143 17.36 -3.09 16.88
N LYS A 144 16.60 -2.57 17.84
CA LYS A 144 16.53 -3.03 19.23
C LYS A 144 15.12 -3.53 19.50
N ASP A 145 14.93 -4.24 20.61
CA ASP A 145 13.60 -4.76 21.02
C ASP A 145 12.51 -3.67 21.14
N ASP A 146 12.93 -2.41 21.36
CA ASP A 146 12.04 -1.23 21.43
C ASP A 146 11.95 -0.47 20.09
N SER A 147 12.20 -1.12 18.96
CA SER A 147 12.08 -0.51 17.64
C SER A 147 11.10 -1.25 16.73
N GLN A 148 10.54 -0.53 15.77
CA GLN A 148 9.66 -1.05 14.73
C GLN A 148 10.08 -0.52 13.37
N THR A 149 10.20 -1.42 12.39
CA THR A 149 10.43 -1.03 11.00
C THR A 149 9.09 -0.81 10.31
N LEU A 150 8.86 0.39 9.82
CA LEU A 150 7.70 0.74 9.00
C LEU A 150 8.11 0.85 7.54
N VAL A 151 7.17 0.48 6.66
CA VAL A 151 7.31 0.59 5.22
C VAL A 151 6.51 1.81 4.77
N GLY A 152 7.16 2.72 4.05
CA GLY A 152 6.48 3.88 3.46
C GLY A 152 5.55 3.44 2.31
N SER A 153 4.36 4.02 2.26
CA SER A 153 3.36 3.73 1.23
C SER A 153 3.52 4.61 -0.02
N GLY A 154 4.72 5.09 -0.27
CA GLY A 154 5.06 5.89 -1.44
C GLY A 154 4.68 7.37 -1.34
N GLN A 155 4.48 8.01 -2.48
CA GLN A 155 4.14 9.42 -2.60
C GLN A 155 2.68 9.59 -3.01
N CYS A 156 2.10 10.73 -2.64
CA CYS A 156 0.77 11.12 -3.09
C CYS A 156 0.68 11.08 -4.62
N LEU A 157 -0.42 10.55 -5.14
CA LEU A 157 -0.65 10.57 -6.58
C LEU A 157 -0.90 12.00 -7.07
N PRO A 158 -0.60 12.30 -8.36
CA PRO A 158 -0.96 13.57 -8.96
C PRO A 158 -2.44 13.91 -8.76
N GLU A 159 -2.76 15.20 -8.60
CA GLU A 159 -4.11 15.72 -8.38
C GLU A 159 -4.72 15.40 -7.01
N LEU A 160 -4.05 14.62 -6.16
CA LEU A 160 -4.43 14.42 -4.77
C LEU A 160 -3.54 15.24 -3.85
N GLU A 161 -4.10 15.65 -2.73
CA GLU A 161 -3.40 16.28 -1.62
C GLU A 161 -3.56 15.42 -0.37
N ILE A 162 -2.45 15.14 0.30
CA ILE A 162 -2.43 14.47 1.61
C ILE A 162 -1.94 15.46 2.65
N VAL A 163 -2.67 15.55 3.75
CA VAL A 163 -2.26 16.30 4.94
C VAL A 163 -2.32 15.39 6.14
N ILE A 164 -1.27 15.40 6.95
CA ILE A 164 -1.30 14.78 8.28
C ILE A 164 -1.83 15.82 9.24
N ALA A 165 -3.00 15.57 9.82
CA ALA A 165 -3.72 16.54 10.63
C ALA A 165 -3.96 16.01 12.05
N ASN A 166 -3.90 16.90 13.01
CA ASN A 166 -4.34 16.59 14.37
C ASN A 166 -5.88 16.58 14.40
N PRO A 167 -6.51 15.43 14.70
CA PRO A 167 -7.96 15.28 14.61
C PRO A 167 -8.75 16.08 15.66
N GLN A 168 -8.10 16.56 16.74
CA GLN A 168 -8.71 17.36 17.80
C GLN A 168 -8.61 18.86 17.51
N THR A 169 -7.43 19.33 17.07
CA THR A 169 -7.23 20.75 16.79
C THR A 169 -7.64 21.16 15.38
N MET A 170 -7.75 20.17 14.47
CA MET A 170 -8.02 20.38 13.04
C MET A 170 -6.90 21.20 12.34
N GLU A 171 -5.69 21.09 12.82
CA GLU A 171 -4.51 21.77 12.28
C GLU A 171 -3.54 20.76 11.68
N PRO A 172 -2.75 21.12 10.67
CA PRO A 172 -1.68 20.27 10.17
C PRO A 172 -0.69 19.93 11.29
N CYS A 173 -0.28 18.67 11.39
CA CYS A 173 0.77 18.25 12.29
C CYS A 173 2.11 18.86 11.90
N GLN A 174 2.98 19.02 12.92
CA GLN A 174 4.37 19.41 12.65
C GLN A 174 5.16 18.23 12.07
N PRO A 175 6.27 18.47 11.36
CA PRO A 175 7.16 17.41 10.93
C PRO A 175 7.53 16.47 12.10
N ASN A 176 7.50 15.18 11.85
CA ASN A 176 7.74 14.13 12.84
C ASN A 176 6.66 13.99 13.94
N GLU A 177 5.46 14.44 13.69
CA GLU A 177 4.28 14.12 14.48
C GLU A 177 3.39 13.12 13.74
N VAL A 178 2.80 12.19 14.48
CA VAL A 178 1.78 11.27 13.96
C VAL A 178 0.41 11.93 14.08
N GLY A 179 -0.33 11.93 12.99
CA GLY A 179 -1.72 12.44 12.94
C GLY A 179 -2.60 11.61 12.04
N GLU A 180 -3.83 12.04 11.88
CA GLU A 180 -4.78 11.44 10.95
C GLU A 180 -4.44 11.85 9.51
N ILE A 181 -4.46 10.87 8.60
CA ILE A 181 -4.28 11.11 7.16
C ILE A 181 -5.57 11.74 6.62
N TRP A 182 -5.46 12.94 6.07
CA TRP A 182 -6.56 13.61 5.39
C TRP A 182 -6.25 13.73 3.91
N VAL A 183 -7.26 13.47 3.07
CA VAL A 183 -7.09 13.41 1.61
C VAL A 183 -8.07 14.36 0.92
N SER A 184 -7.59 15.11 -0.05
CA SER A 184 -8.40 15.93 -0.96
C SER A 184 -8.04 15.64 -2.40
N GLY A 185 -9.00 15.75 -3.32
CA GLY A 185 -8.80 15.62 -4.75
C GLY A 185 -9.96 14.99 -5.50
N PRO A 186 -9.85 14.91 -6.84
CA PRO A 186 -10.97 14.52 -7.70
C PRO A 186 -11.43 13.05 -7.57
N SER A 187 -10.57 12.17 -7.06
CA SER A 187 -10.94 10.77 -6.83
C SER A 187 -11.64 10.51 -5.50
N VAL A 188 -11.74 11.54 -4.62
CA VAL A 188 -12.48 11.44 -3.36
C VAL A 188 -13.99 11.40 -3.68
N ALA A 189 -14.68 10.42 -3.10
CA ALA A 189 -16.12 10.24 -3.28
C ALA A 189 -16.93 11.42 -2.71
N GLN A 190 -18.18 11.55 -3.16
CA GLN A 190 -19.07 12.63 -2.71
C GLN A 190 -19.63 12.40 -1.31
N GLY A 191 -19.59 11.16 -0.81
CA GLY A 191 -20.10 10.77 0.49
C GLY A 191 -20.69 9.37 0.48
N TYR A 192 -21.29 8.99 1.61
CA TYR A 192 -22.00 7.72 1.77
C TYR A 192 -23.47 7.86 1.37
N TRP A 193 -23.97 6.88 0.64
CA TRP A 193 -25.37 6.85 0.21
C TRP A 193 -26.33 6.83 1.41
N ASN A 194 -27.27 7.77 1.43
CA ASN A 194 -28.28 7.95 2.51
C ASN A 194 -27.66 8.07 3.92
N ARG A 195 -26.45 8.61 4.06
CA ARG A 195 -25.74 8.80 5.32
C ARG A 195 -25.20 10.22 5.43
N GLN A 196 -26.11 11.20 5.49
CA GLN A 196 -25.72 12.62 5.42
C GLN A 196 -24.79 13.03 6.58
N GLU A 197 -25.11 12.63 7.83
CA GLU A 197 -24.29 12.99 8.98
C GLU A 197 -22.87 12.41 8.89
N GLN A 198 -22.74 11.12 8.55
CA GLN A 198 -21.43 10.50 8.33
C GLN A 198 -20.67 11.15 7.16
N THR A 199 -21.39 11.54 6.09
CA THR A 199 -20.81 12.24 4.96
C THR A 199 -20.20 13.58 5.37
N GLU A 200 -20.95 14.39 6.16
CA GLU A 200 -20.44 15.68 6.65
C GLU A 200 -19.20 15.49 7.54
N GLN A 201 -19.24 14.53 8.45
CA GLN A 201 -18.12 14.26 9.37
C GLN A 201 -16.88 13.73 8.66
N THR A 202 -17.05 12.88 7.65
CA THR A 202 -15.95 12.15 7.00
C THR A 202 -15.40 12.91 5.79
N PHE A 203 -16.26 13.46 4.92
CA PHE A 203 -15.83 14.00 3.61
C PHE A 203 -15.73 15.54 3.57
N ARG A 204 -16.05 16.21 4.67
CA ARG A 204 -16.14 17.69 4.66
C ARG A 204 -15.32 18.36 5.74
N ALA A 205 -14.25 17.70 6.17
CA ALA A 205 -13.34 18.28 7.14
C ALA A 205 -12.63 19.51 6.56
N GLN A 206 -12.38 20.48 7.41
CA GLN A 206 -11.66 21.69 7.04
C GLN A 206 -10.52 21.94 8.03
N LEU A 207 -9.35 22.23 7.51
CA LEU A 207 -8.22 22.64 8.32
C LEU A 207 -8.44 24.04 8.87
N ARG A 208 -8.16 24.22 10.15
CA ARG A 208 -8.17 25.56 10.78
C ARG A 208 -7.09 26.43 10.19
N ASN A 209 -7.36 27.74 10.16
CA ASN A 209 -6.42 28.76 9.75
C ASN A 209 -5.86 28.60 8.31
N THR A 210 -6.53 27.82 7.46
CA THR A 210 -6.17 27.66 6.07
C THR A 210 -7.35 28.02 5.15
N LYS A 211 -7.03 28.32 3.89
CA LYS A 211 -8.03 28.43 2.81
C LYS A 211 -8.14 27.14 2.01
N ALA A 212 -7.57 26.05 2.52
CA ALA A 212 -7.65 24.75 1.89
C ALA A 212 -9.11 24.29 1.74
N GLY A 213 -9.36 23.50 0.73
CA GLY A 213 -10.68 22.93 0.45
C GLY A 213 -11.15 21.96 1.54
N ARG A 214 -12.08 21.11 1.16
CA ARG A 214 -12.60 20.04 2.03
C ARG A 214 -11.73 18.81 1.89
N PHE A 215 -11.54 18.13 3.00
CA PHE A 215 -10.79 16.88 3.09
C PHE A 215 -11.68 15.72 3.52
N LEU A 216 -11.38 14.55 2.99
CA LEU A 216 -11.79 13.27 3.54
C LEU A 216 -10.92 12.96 4.77
N ARG A 217 -11.53 12.66 5.89
CA ARG A 217 -10.89 12.08 7.07
C ARG A 217 -10.85 10.57 6.89
N THR A 218 -9.66 9.99 6.87
CA THR A 218 -9.51 8.56 6.60
C THR A 218 -9.70 7.68 7.83
N GLY A 219 -9.46 8.24 9.03
CA GLY A 219 -9.38 7.48 10.27
C GLY A 219 -8.05 6.73 10.43
N ASP A 220 -7.20 6.72 9.41
CA ASP A 220 -5.88 6.09 9.46
C ASP A 220 -4.83 7.10 9.95
N LEU A 221 -3.81 6.59 10.65
CA LEU A 221 -2.71 7.40 11.15
C LEU A 221 -1.52 7.35 10.19
N GLY A 222 -0.81 8.48 10.11
CA GLY A 222 0.39 8.63 9.29
C GLY A 222 1.31 9.74 9.78
N PHE A 223 2.43 9.91 9.10
CA PHE A 223 3.42 10.97 9.34
C PHE A 223 4.22 11.27 8.07
#